data_a5c46d47a7af2c14b0dbc71b710f8482
#
_entry.id   a5c46d47a7af2c14b0dbc71b710f8482
#
_cell.length_a   1.000
_cell.length_b   1.000
_cell.length_c   1.000
_cell.angle_alpha   90.00
_cell.angle_beta   90.00
_cell.angle_gamma   90.00
#
_symmetry.space_group_name_H-M   'P 1'
#
loop_
_entity.id
_entity.type
_entity.pdbx_description
1 polymer ?
#
loop_
_entity_poly.entity_id
_entity_poly.type
_entity_poly.pdbx_seq_one_letter_code
_entity_poly.pdbx_strand_id
1 'polypeptide(L)'
;MTTTGEDLIPRVTTKARTTALPPTASAQEVAAAETALGFTLPPLLASLYREVANGGYGPDHQLLPLVGPGRTALSEYRSERSASAEGETPYWPAGVLPILDWGCAMYAAVDCLSETATVLLFEPNAMTDDGAAAWFVDAGSLAEWLETWLAGTGWYREDADEHEDTPEPTPWQQAATRIAQ
;
A
#
# COMPACT_ATOMS: atom_id res chain seq x y z
N MET A 1 -1.79 -21.64 14.74
CA MET A 1 -2.00 -22.16 13.37
C MET A 1 -1.56 -21.08 12.42
N THR A 2 -0.39 -21.23 11.82
CA THR A 2 0.11 -20.34 10.78
C THR A 2 -0.74 -20.56 9.53
N THR A 3 -1.63 -19.62 9.23
CA THR A 3 -2.36 -19.61 7.95
C THR A 3 -1.33 -19.41 6.86
N THR A 4 -1.03 -20.46 6.13
CA THR A 4 -0.06 -20.43 5.04
C THR A 4 -0.63 -19.53 3.95
N GLY A 5 0.18 -18.64 3.37
CA GLY A 5 -0.26 -17.65 2.36
C GLY A 5 -0.90 -18.24 1.09
N GLU A 6 -0.92 -19.58 0.95
CA GLU A 6 -1.56 -20.30 -0.16
C GLU A 6 -3.08 -20.16 -0.21
N ASP A 7 -3.77 -19.92 0.95
CA ASP A 7 -5.22 -19.75 0.99
C ASP A 7 -5.68 -18.29 0.87
N LEU A 8 -4.76 -17.32 0.93
CA LEU A 8 -5.10 -15.91 0.99
C LEU A 8 -5.64 -15.38 -0.36
N ILE A 9 -4.98 -15.70 -1.47
CA ILE A 9 -5.38 -15.25 -2.82
C ILE A 9 -6.81 -15.70 -3.18
N PRO A 10 -7.23 -16.96 -3.00
CA PRO A 10 -8.61 -17.38 -3.23
C PRO A 10 -9.63 -16.62 -2.38
N ARG A 11 -9.33 -16.36 -1.11
CA ARG A 11 -10.21 -15.62 -0.20
C ARG A 11 -10.35 -14.16 -0.60
N VAL A 12 -9.24 -13.51 -0.93
CA VAL A 12 -9.20 -12.15 -1.48
C VAL A 12 -10.00 -12.09 -2.77
N THR A 13 -9.78 -13.03 -3.69
CA THR A 13 -10.52 -13.11 -4.96
C THR A 13 -12.03 -13.23 -4.73
N THR A 14 -12.44 -14.07 -3.80
CA THR A 14 -13.86 -14.26 -3.49
C THR A 14 -14.50 -12.98 -2.97
N LYS A 15 -13.83 -12.27 -2.06
CA LYS A 15 -14.32 -10.99 -1.53
C LYS A 15 -14.28 -9.88 -2.59
N ALA A 16 -13.23 -9.82 -3.40
CA ALA A 16 -13.07 -8.82 -4.44
C ALA A 16 -14.15 -8.90 -5.53
N ARG A 17 -14.61 -10.12 -5.88
CA ARG A 17 -15.64 -10.36 -6.90
C ARG A 17 -17.04 -9.86 -6.55
N THR A 18 -17.25 -9.27 -5.40
CA THR A 18 -18.51 -8.59 -5.06
C THR A 18 -18.75 -7.34 -5.92
N THR A 19 -17.73 -6.88 -6.64
CA THR A 19 -17.78 -5.77 -7.59
C THR A 19 -17.23 -6.19 -8.96
N ALA A 20 -17.49 -5.36 -10.00
CA ALA A 20 -16.88 -5.54 -11.31
C ALA A 20 -15.39 -5.21 -11.22
N LEU A 21 -14.53 -6.19 -11.47
CA LEU A 21 -13.08 -6.04 -11.41
C LEU A 21 -12.50 -5.72 -12.79
N PRO A 22 -11.44 -4.89 -12.86
CA PRO A 22 -10.65 -4.75 -14.06
C PRO A 22 -9.90 -6.07 -14.37
N PRO A 23 -9.41 -6.25 -15.62
CA PRO A 23 -8.55 -7.38 -15.95
C PRO A 23 -7.32 -7.44 -15.05
N THR A 24 -6.75 -8.63 -14.89
CA THR A 24 -5.46 -8.83 -14.20
C THR A 24 -4.32 -8.23 -15.03
N ALA A 25 -3.25 -7.80 -14.35
CA ALA A 25 -2.02 -7.45 -15.02
C ALA A 25 -1.28 -8.70 -15.52
N SER A 26 -0.75 -8.65 -16.73
CA SER A 26 0.08 -9.71 -17.28
C SER A 26 1.44 -9.77 -16.58
N ALA A 27 2.13 -10.91 -16.67
CA ALA A 27 3.50 -11.04 -16.16
C ALA A 27 4.46 -10.03 -16.81
N GLN A 28 4.25 -9.69 -18.09
CA GLN A 28 5.07 -8.70 -18.79
C GLN A 28 4.82 -7.28 -18.27
N GLU A 29 3.57 -6.93 -17.97
CA GLU A 29 3.22 -5.63 -17.38
C GLU A 29 3.81 -5.47 -15.97
N VAL A 30 3.75 -6.52 -15.15
CA VAL A 30 4.39 -6.52 -13.82
C VAL A 30 5.90 -6.35 -13.95
N ALA A 31 6.58 -7.11 -14.81
CA ALA A 31 8.02 -6.99 -15.02
C ALA A 31 8.43 -5.61 -15.56
N ALA A 32 7.62 -5.02 -16.44
CA ALA A 32 7.84 -3.66 -16.94
C ALA A 32 7.67 -2.61 -15.82
N ALA A 33 6.68 -2.79 -14.94
CA ALA A 33 6.49 -1.92 -13.78
C ALA A 33 7.67 -2.02 -12.80
N GLU A 34 8.14 -3.22 -12.49
CA GLU A 34 9.32 -3.44 -11.63
C GLU A 34 10.58 -2.79 -12.21
N THR A 35 10.79 -2.93 -13.52
CA THR A 35 11.88 -2.24 -14.21
C THR A 35 11.76 -0.71 -14.07
N ALA A 36 10.55 -0.20 -14.23
CA ALA A 36 10.27 1.23 -14.15
C ALA A 36 10.36 1.79 -12.71
N LEU A 37 10.06 0.98 -11.70
CA LEU A 37 10.19 1.28 -10.28
C LEU A 37 11.64 1.21 -9.79
N GLY A 38 12.45 0.33 -10.38
CA GLY A 38 13.82 0.04 -9.95
C GLY A 38 13.93 -0.98 -8.82
N PHE A 39 12.82 -1.66 -8.48
CA PHE A 39 12.77 -2.74 -7.48
C PHE A 39 11.69 -3.75 -7.83
N THR A 40 11.78 -4.95 -7.27
CA THR A 40 10.78 -6.02 -7.47
C THR A 40 9.64 -5.88 -6.49
N LEU A 41 8.45 -6.30 -6.92
CA LEU A 41 7.29 -6.37 -6.03
C LEU A 41 7.44 -7.59 -5.09
N PRO A 42 7.01 -7.47 -3.83
CA PRO A 42 6.83 -8.65 -2.98
C PRO A 42 5.96 -9.70 -3.67
N PRO A 43 6.28 -11.01 -3.54
CA PRO A 43 5.57 -12.06 -4.26
C PRO A 43 4.04 -12.01 -4.11
N LEU A 44 3.55 -11.77 -2.90
CA LEU A 44 2.11 -11.65 -2.65
C LEU A 44 1.50 -10.46 -3.39
N LEU A 45 2.16 -9.31 -3.43
CA LEU A 45 1.66 -8.13 -4.15
C LEU A 45 1.62 -8.38 -5.66
N ALA A 46 2.66 -9.01 -6.21
CA ALA A 46 2.68 -9.41 -7.61
C ALA A 46 1.54 -10.39 -7.95
N SER A 47 1.27 -11.38 -7.07
CA SER A 47 0.16 -12.31 -7.23
C SER A 47 -1.20 -11.62 -7.18
N LEU A 48 -1.39 -10.63 -6.31
CA LEU A 48 -2.62 -9.85 -6.26
C LEU A 48 -2.93 -9.20 -7.62
N TYR A 49 -1.96 -8.54 -8.23
CA TYR A 49 -2.13 -7.90 -9.53
C TYR A 49 -2.33 -8.89 -10.69
N ARG A 50 -1.68 -10.06 -10.62
CA ARG A 50 -1.69 -11.07 -11.69
C ARG A 50 -2.84 -12.06 -11.61
N GLU A 51 -3.41 -12.30 -10.44
CA GLU A 51 -4.36 -13.39 -10.20
C GLU A 51 -5.73 -12.91 -9.72
N VAL A 52 -5.79 -11.75 -9.05
CA VAL A 52 -7.06 -11.17 -8.60
C VAL A 52 -7.57 -10.14 -9.59
N ALA A 53 -6.92 -8.98 -9.66
CA ALA A 53 -7.23 -7.91 -10.61
C ALA A 53 -6.14 -6.82 -10.57
N ASN A 54 -6.05 -6.01 -11.61
CA ASN A 54 -5.18 -4.84 -11.64
C ASN A 54 -5.81 -3.68 -10.84
N GLY A 55 -5.97 -3.85 -9.54
CA GLY A 55 -6.61 -2.89 -8.64
C GLY A 55 -8.13 -2.94 -8.63
N GLY A 56 -8.77 -1.93 -8.08
CA GLY A 56 -10.24 -1.77 -8.07
C GLY A 56 -10.97 -2.60 -7.01
N TYR A 57 -10.28 -3.13 -6.03
CA TYR A 57 -10.81 -3.88 -4.88
C TYR A 57 -10.08 -3.45 -3.60
N GLY A 58 -10.28 -4.18 -2.52
CA GLY A 58 -9.68 -3.83 -1.22
C GLY A 58 -10.57 -2.91 -0.41
N PRO A 59 -10.06 -2.28 0.65
CA PRO A 59 -10.80 -1.31 1.42
C PRO A 59 -11.37 -0.21 0.52
N ASP A 60 -12.67 0.05 0.63
CA ASP A 60 -13.43 1.02 -0.18
C ASP A 60 -13.25 0.88 -1.71
N HIS A 61 -12.82 -0.32 -2.17
CA HIS A 61 -12.53 -0.61 -3.59
C HIS A 61 -11.43 0.28 -4.21
N GLN A 62 -10.52 0.79 -3.40
CA GLN A 62 -9.57 1.83 -3.79
C GLN A 62 -8.15 1.33 -4.02
N LEU A 63 -7.90 0.02 -4.05
CA LEU A 63 -6.58 -0.47 -4.42
C LEU A 63 -6.21 0.06 -5.82
N LEU A 64 -5.08 0.75 -5.90
CA LEU A 64 -4.63 1.37 -7.14
C LEU A 64 -4.26 0.31 -8.20
N PRO A 65 -4.58 0.54 -9.48
CA PRO A 65 -3.98 -0.26 -10.54
C PRO A 65 -2.46 -0.18 -10.48
N LEU A 66 -1.76 -1.26 -10.80
CA LEU A 66 -0.29 -1.21 -10.90
C LEU A 66 0.15 -0.38 -12.12
N VAL A 67 -0.50 -0.66 -13.23
CA VAL A 67 -0.22 -0.07 -14.55
C VAL A 67 -1.53 0.23 -15.29
N GLY A 68 -1.45 1.05 -16.31
CA GLY A 68 -2.59 1.38 -17.16
C GLY A 68 -2.75 2.88 -17.37
N PRO A 69 -3.82 3.30 -18.02
CA PRO A 69 -4.11 4.72 -18.22
C PRO A 69 -4.57 5.37 -16.90
N GLY A 70 -4.15 6.60 -16.67
CA GLY A 70 -4.55 7.38 -15.51
C GLY A 70 -3.69 7.13 -14.29
N ARG A 71 -4.30 7.19 -13.12
CA ARG A 71 -3.64 7.10 -11.82
C ARG A 71 -3.34 5.64 -11.47
N THR A 72 -2.06 5.32 -11.24
CA THR A 72 -1.58 3.97 -10.93
C THR A 72 -0.60 4.00 -9.77
N ALA A 73 -0.36 2.86 -9.12
CA ALA A 73 0.67 2.76 -8.08
C ALA A 73 2.06 3.19 -8.60
N LEU A 74 2.39 2.82 -9.84
CA LEU A 74 3.63 3.25 -10.50
C LEU A 74 3.68 4.77 -10.70
N SER A 75 2.61 5.38 -11.21
CA SER A 75 2.58 6.84 -11.45
C SER A 75 2.61 7.63 -10.14
N GLU A 76 1.88 7.18 -9.12
CA GLU A 76 1.89 7.82 -7.81
C GLU A 76 3.27 7.73 -7.14
N TYR A 77 3.90 6.55 -7.16
CA TYR A 77 5.25 6.40 -6.63
C TYR A 77 6.24 7.39 -7.26
N ARG A 78 6.21 7.51 -8.59
CA ARG A 78 7.09 8.44 -9.31
C ARG A 78 6.78 9.88 -8.97
N SER A 79 5.51 10.24 -8.91
CA SER A 79 5.05 11.59 -8.56
C SER A 79 5.50 11.98 -7.17
N GLU A 80 5.26 11.11 -6.19
CA GLU A 80 5.63 11.35 -4.79
C GLU A 80 7.15 11.41 -4.60
N ARG A 81 7.92 10.51 -5.27
CA ARG A 81 9.39 10.57 -5.23
C ARG A 81 9.93 11.86 -5.85
N SER A 82 9.37 12.33 -6.96
CA SER A 82 9.77 13.55 -7.61
C SER A 82 9.46 14.77 -6.73
N ALA A 83 8.24 14.86 -6.23
CA ALA A 83 7.83 15.95 -5.33
C ALA A 83 8.66 15.98 -4.05
N SER A 84 8.96 14.80 -3.49
CA SER A 84 9.83 14.66 -2.32
C SER A 84 11.26 15.14 -2.58
N ALA A 85 11.81 14.86 -3.75
CA ALA A 85 13.17 15.28 -4.12
C ALA A 85 13.29 16.78 -4.45
N GLU A 86 12.21 17.38 -4.95
CA GLU A 86 12.15 18.80 -5.33
C GLU A 86 11.77 19.72 -4.15
N GLY A 87 11.17 19.14 -3.10
CA GLY A 87 10.71 19.88 -1.91
C GLY A 87 11.85 20.23 -0.95
N GLU A 88 11.59 21.20 -0.07
CA GLU A 88 12.53 21.59 1.00
C GLU A 88 12.68 20.47 2.06
N THR A 89 11.62 19.69 2.27
CA THR A 89 11.60 18.59 3.21
C THR A 89 11.34 17.28 2.45
N PRO A 90 12.35 16.45 2.21
CA PRO A 90 12.14 15.12 1.63
C PRO A 90 11.25 14.26 2.54
N TYR A 91 10.30 13.55 1.95
CA TYR A 91 9.30 12.80 2.72
C TYR A 91 8.96 11.42 2.17
N TRP A 92 9.19 11.12 0.88
CA TRP A 92 8.81 9.81 0.33
C TRP A 92 9.99 8.84 0.29
N PRO A 93 9.91 7.69 0.98
CA PRO A 93 11.01 6.72 1.05
C PRO A 93 11.20 5.95 -0.27
N ALA A 94 12.46 5.58 -0.57
CA ALA A 94 12.75 4.67 -1.66
C ALA A 94 12.14 3.28 -1.40
N GLY A 95 11.57 2.65 -2.45
CA GLY A 95 11.02 1.31 -2.40
C GLY A 95 9.68 1.18 -1.68
N VAL A 96 9.05 2.29 -1.29
CA VAL A 96 7.72 2.31 -0.65
C VAL A 96 6.66 2.64 -1.70
N LEU A 97 5.93 1.63 -2.15
CA LEU A 97 4.94 1.74 -3.23
C LEU A 97 3.55 2.07 -2.67
N PRO A 98 2.93 3.21 -3.05
CA PRO A 98 1.56 3.48 -2.66
C PRO A 98 0.62 2.50 -3.38
N ILE A 99 -0.24 1.84 -2.63
CA ILE A 99 -1.16 0.82 -3.16
C ILE A 99 -2.63 1.21 -3.00
N LEU A 100 -2.94 2.15 -2.11
CA LEU A 100 -4.31 2.58 -1.86
C LEU A 100 -4.32 4.05 -1.41
N ASP A 101 -5.26 4.80 -1.95
CA ASP A 101 -5.51 6.20 -1.59
C ASP A 101 -6.69 6.29 -0.62
N TRP A 102 -6.42 6.71 0.61
CA TRP A 102 -7.46 6.95 1.62
C TRP A 102 -8.19 8.30 1.45
N GLY A 103 -7.76 9.11 0.49
CA GLY A 103 -8.19 10.50 0.39
C GLY A 103 -7.30 11.47 1.18
N CYS A 104 -7.48 12.77 0.96
CA CYS A 104 -6.69 13.81 1.65
C CYS A 104 -5.17 13.64 1.55
N ALA A 105 -4.68 13.06 0.47
CA ALA A 105 -3.27 12.69 0.25
C ALA A 105 -2.71 11.65 1.23
N MET A 106 -3.56 10.89 1.92
CA MET A 106 -3.17 9.77 2.76
C MET A 106 -3.10 8.49 1.92
N TYR A 107 -2.08 7.67 2.14
CA TYR A 107 -1.87 6.42 1.40
C TYR A 107 -1.66 5.23 2.33
N ALA A 108 -2.19 4.06 1.93
CA ALA A 108 -1.58 2.81 2.32
C ALA A 108 -0.47 2.48 1.30
N ALA A 109 0.71 2.14 1.79
CA ALA A 109 1.87 1.85 0.96
C ALA A 109 2.59 0.59 1.44
N VAL A 110 3.21 -0.15 0.52
CA VAL A 110 3.98 -1.36 0.84
C VAL A 110 5.47 -1.06 0.77
N ASP A 111 6.19 -1.37 1.84
CA ASP A 111 7.65 -1.42 1.82
C ASP A 111 8.10 -2.66 1.04
N CYS A 112 8.36 -2.46 -0.26
CA CYS A 112 8.78 -3.53 -1.17
C CYS A 112 10.22 -4.02 -0.91
N LEU A 113 10.98 -3.35 -0.06
CA LEU A 113 12.34 -3.74 0.30
C LEU A 113 12.40 -4.48 1.66
N SER A 114 11.28 -4.59 2.37
CA SER A 114 11.18 -5.38 3.59
C SER A 114 10.92 -6.86 3.27
N GLU A 115 11.41 -7.76 4.11
CA GLU A 115 11.18 -9.21 3.95
C GLU A 115 9.72 -9.60 4.10
N THR A 116 8.96 -8.83 4.89
CA THR A 116 7.56 -9.12 5.22
C THR A 116 6.57 -8.35 4.35
N ALA A 117 7.04 -7.45 3.47
CA ALA A 117 6.17 -6.51 2.76
C ALA A 117 5.30 -5.70 3.75
N THR A 118 5.95 -5.05 4.71
CA THR A 118 5.29 -4.20 5.72
C THR A 118 4.36 -3.20 5.06
N VAL A 119 3.14 -3.06 5.55
CA VAL A 119 2.21 -2.03 5.09
C VAL A 119 2.33 -0.81 5.97
N LEU A 120 2.51 0.33 5.33
CA LEU A 120 2.72 1.63 5.94
C LEU A 120 1.56 2.56 5.67
N LEU A 121 1.30 3.44 6.61
CA LEU A 121 0.42 4.59 6.45
C LEU A 121 1.25 5.83 6.22
N PHE A 122 0.95 6.57 5.15
CA PHE A 122 1.40 7.95 4.96
C PHE A 122 0.29 8.90 5.40
N GLU A 123 0.58 9.73 6.40
CA GLU A 123 -0.33 10.77 6.93
C GLU A 123 0.35 12.14 6.80
N PRO A 124 0.06 12.90 5.73
CA PRO A 124 0.75 14.16 5.45
C PRO A 124 0.55 15.23 6.53
N ASN A 125 -0.56 15.20 7.28
CA ASN A 125 -0.79 16.18 8.35
C ASN A 125 0.13 15.97 9.56
N ALA A 126 0.72 14.78 9.70
CA ALA A 126 1.73 14.52 10.73
C ALA A 126 3.12 15.02 10.35
N MET A 127 3.31 15.43 9.09
CA MET A 127 4.58 15.98 8.62
C MET A 127 4.80 17.39 9.19
N THR A 128 5.93 17.54 9.83
CA THR A 128 6.43 18.84 10.33
C THR A 128 7.67 19.23 9.52
N ASP A 129 8.74 19.62 10.18
CA ASP A 129 10.06 19.87 9.55
C ASP A 129 10.79 18.55 9.18
N ASP A 130 10.23 17.41 9.55
CA ASP A 130 10.75 16.07 9.31
C ASP A 130 9.71 15.24 8.53
N GLY A 131 10.01 14.88 7.29
CA GLY A 131 9.16 14.04 6.46
C GLY A 131 8.98 12.63 7.00
N ALA A 132 9.89 12.13 7.83
CA ALA A 132 9.79 10.82 8.46
C ALA A 132 8.62 10.74 9.46
N ALA A 133 8.22 11.86 10.04
CA ALA A 133 7.11 11.93 10.99
C ALA A 133 5.74 11.57 10.37
N ALA A 134 5.62 11.60 9.03
CA ALA A 134 4.40 11.25 8.31
C ALA A 134 4.19 9.74 8.13
N TRP A 135 5.13 8.88 8.55
CA TRP A 135 5.12 7.46 8.26
C TRP A 135 4.89 6.60 9.51
N PHE A 136 3.88 5.75 9.42
CA PHE A 136 3.47 4.84 10.49
C PHE A 136 3.38 3.40 9.97
N VAL A 137 3.55 2.42 10.86
CA VAL A 137 3.28 1.01 10.55
C VAL A 137 1.79 0.75 10.69
N ASP A 138 1.15 0.35 9.60
CA ASP A 138 -0.27 -0.03 9.57
C ASP A 138 -0.43 -1.55 9.83
N ALA A 139 0.39 -2.37 9.16
CA ALA A 139 0.46 -3.81 9.43
C ALA A 139 1.88 -4.33 9.26
N GLY A 140 2.25 -5.35 10.03
CA GLY A 140 3.57 -5.97 9.98
C GLY A 140 3.86 -6.67 8.65
N SER A 141 2.82 -7.02 7.90
CA SER A 141 2.92 -7.61 6.56
C SER A 141 1.70 -7.31 5.70
N LEU A 142 1.86 -7.41 4.38
CA LEU A 142 0.75 -7.31 3.43
C LEU A 142 -0.30 -8.41 3.68
N ALA A 143 0.12 -9.59 4.12
CA ALA A 143 -0.80 -10.67 4.45
C ALA A 143 -1.70 -10.30 5.65
N GLU A 144 -1.13 -9.77 6.72
CA GLU A 144 -1.91 -9.29 7.88
C GLU A 144 -2.87 -8.17 7.50
N TRP A 145 -2.44 -7.22 6.67
CA TRP A 145 -3.27 -6.13 6.21
C TRP A 145 -4.49 -6.63 5.40
N LEU A 146 -4.28 -7.62 4.53
CA LEU A 146 -5.37 -8.26 3.80
C LEU A 146 -6.30 -9.05 4.70
N GLU A 147 -5.79 -9.71 5.74
CA GLU A 147 -6.62 -10.42 6.73
C GLU A 147 -7.54 -9.46 7.49
N THR A 148 -7.08 -8.26 7.86
CA THR A 148 -7.95 -7.25 8.48
C THR A 148 -9.07 -6.81 7.54
N TRP A 149 -8.76 -6.60 6.26
CA TRP A 149 -9.79 -6.31 5.27
C TRP A 149 -10.78 -7.48 5.11
N LEU A 150 -10.30 -8.72 5.03
CA LEU A 150 -11.15 -9.91 4.92
C LEU A 150 -12.08 -10.05 6.13
N ALA A 151 -11.59 -9.75 7.32
CA ALA A 151 -12.36 -9.78 8.56
C ALA A 151 -13.33 -8.59 8.71
N GLY A 152 -13.22 -7.57 7.86
CA GLY A 152 -14.03 -6.35 7.99
C GLY A 152 -13.61 -5.45 9.16
N THR A 153 -12.37 -5.60 9.64
CA THR A 153 -11.80 -4.83 10.75
C THR A 153 -10.77 -3.82 10.26
N GLY A 154 -10.87 -3.41 8.98
CA GLY A 154 -9.95 -2.45 8.37
C GLY A 154 -9.94 -1.10 9.07
N TRP A 155 -8.91 -0.32 8.77
CA TRP A 155 -8.56 0.90 9.47
C TRP A 155 -9.65 1.98 9.49
N TYR A 156 -10.48 2.07 8.45
CA TYR A 156 -11.56 3.05 8.38
C TYR A 156 -12.90 2.38 8.72
N ARG A 157 -13.32 2.51 9.97
CA ARG A 157 -14.74 2.38 10.32
C ARG A 157 -15.37 3.75 10.22
N GLU A 158 -16.25 3.97 9.25
CA GLU A 158 -17.11 5.15 9.20
C GLU A 158 -17.98 5.29 10.47
N ASP A 159 -18.16 4.20 11.21
CA ASP A 159 -18.96 4.10 12.42
C ASP A 159 -18.12 3.79 13.68
N ALA A 160 -16.82 4.08 13.70
CA ALA A 160 -16.08 4.01 14.96
C ALA A 160 -16.64 5.09 15.88
N ASP A 161 -17.38 4.66 16.90
CA ASP A 161 -17.82 5.55 17.97
C ASP A 161 -16.61 6.35 18.48
N GLU A 162 -16.75 7.66 18.58
CA GLU A 162 -15.73 8.62 19.00
C GLU A 162 -15.17 8.35 20.42
N HIS A 163 -15.49 7.21 21.01
CA HIS A 163 -15.21 6.82 22.39
C HIS A 163 -14.36 5.53 22.54
N GLU A 164 -14.00 4.85 21.47
CA GLU A 164 -12.98 3.79 21.58
C GLU A 164 -11.59 4.44 21.52
N ASP A 165 -10.76 4.14 22.53
CA ASP A 165 -9.33 4.45 22.55
C ASP A 165 -8.69 3.86 21.29
N THR A 166 -8.65 4.64 20.21
CA THR A 166 -7.92 4.26 19.01
C THR A 166 -6.45 4.27 19.38
N PRO A 167 -5.74 3.14 19.32
CA PRO A 167 -4.32 3.13 19.67
C PRO A 167 -3.57 4.12 18.78
N GLU A 168 -2.66 4.89 19.36
CA GLU A 168 -1.82 5.79 18.60
C GLU A 168 -1.06 5.02 17.51
N PRO A 169 -1.00 5.54 16.27
CA PRO A 169 -0.29 4.86 15.21
C PRO A 169 1.19 4.73 15.55
N THR A 170 1.76 3.57 15.26
CA THR A 170 3.18 3.27 15.56
C THR A 170 4.09 3.91 14.52
N PRO A 171 4.98 4.85 14.88
CA PRO A 171 5.91 5.46 13.94
C PRO A 171 6.81 4.41 13.27
N TRP A 172 7.04 4.57 11.97
CA TRP A 172 7.94 3.68 11.23
C TRP A 172 9.40 4.10 11.44
N GLN A 173 10.14 3.29 12.19
CA GLN A 173 11.49 3.62 12.65
C GLN A 173 12.53 3.75 11.52
N GLN A 174 12.26 3.15 10.35
CA GLN A 174 13.18 3.20 9.21
C GLN A 174 12.94 4.40 8.28
N ALA A 175 11.88 5.18 8.52
CA ALA A 175 11.45 6.25 7.61
C ALA A 175 12.59 7.21 7.23
N ALA A 176 13.26 7.80 8.22
CA ALA A 176 14.33 8.77 7.98
C ALA A 176 15.49 8.18 7.15
N THR A 177 15.92 6.96 7.46
CA THR A 177 17.00 6.27 6.72
C THR A 177 16.61 5.98 5.28
N ARG A 178 15.35 5.61 5.04
CA ARG A 178 14.84 5.24 3.72
C ARG A 178 14.51 6.46 2.86
N ILE A 179 14.16 7.58 3.46
CA ILE A 179 13.98 8.87 2.76
C ILE A 179 15.32 9.39 2.24
N ALA A 180 16.41 9.17 2.96
CA ALA A 180 17.74 9.64 2.61
C ALA A 180 18.41 8.84 1.45
N GLN A 181 17.78 7.77 0.96
CA GLN A 181 18.23 6.95 -0.17
C GLN A 181 17.65 7.46 -1.49
#